data_d5e3641d6ac1f3bb781a724d62b8b516
#
_entry.id   d5e3641d6ac1f3bb781a724d62b8b516
#
_cell.length_a   1.000
_cell.length_b   1.000
_cell.length_c   1.000
_cell.angle_alpha   90.00
_cell.angle_beta   90.00
_cell.angle_gamma   90.00
#
_symmetry.space_group_name_H-M   'P 1'
#
loop_
_entity.id
_entity.type
_entity.pdbx_description
1 polymer ?
#
loop_
_entity_poly.entity_id
_entity_poly.type
_entity_poly.pdbx_seq_one_letter_code
_entity_poly.pdbx_strand_id
1 'polypeptide(L)'
;QEDARTLALYDTSRYVRGKKWNSVTRGTKGYYNAQAGTIGKLLLQARRLCEAGCGYVTIHASYAGVWDIHADQNNLNMRDGMEAVGYSFDHAVAAFIEDCEARGLSDKIMLVCCGEMGRTPKLNERGGRDHWARLAPLMIYGGGIDGGRVIGKSDRLGGEPITDAYNPRHLISSILRTVIDPGQLRLIPNAPKEVTELLDHPPIAGLGLG
;
A
#
# COMPACT_ATOMS: atom_id res chain seq x y z
N GLN A 1 -21.26 6.64 14.06
CA GLN A 1 -20.80 5.33 14.54
C GLN A 1 -21.07 4.31 13.43
N GLU A 2 -20.10 3.45 13.12
CA GLU A 2 -20.28 2.41 12.10
C GLU A 2 -21.23 1.32 12.60
N ASP A 3 -21.95 0.69 11.66
CA ASP A 3 -22.79 -0.45 11.97
C ASP A 3 -21.95 -1.73 12.23
N ALA A 4 -22.58 -2.74 12.83
CA ALA A 4 -21.90 -3.97 13.20
C ALA A 4 -21.38 -4.76 11.99
N ARG A 5 -22.05 -4.67 10.83
CA ARG A 5 -21.61 -5.34 9.59
C ARG A 5 -20.33 -4.72 9.06
N THR A 6 -20.28 -3.39 8.99
CA THR A 6 -19.07 -2.66 8.60
C THR A 6 -17.90 -2.95 9.54
N LEU A 7 -18.13 -2.93 10.86
CA LEU A 7 -17.08 -3.27 11.83
C LEU A 7 -16.55 -4.71 11.65
N ALA A 8 -17.46 -5.68 11.39
CA ALA A 8 -17.07 -7.06 11.13
C ALA A 8 -16.30 -7.25 9.82
N LEU A 9 -16.63 -6.47 8.78
CA LEU A 9 -15.95 -6.49 7.49
C LEU A 9 -14.46 -6.17 7.64
N TYR A 10 -14.10 -5.22 8.49
CA TYR A 10 -12.72 -4.80 8.72
C TYR A 10 -12.02 -5.55 9.88
N ASP A 11 -12.68 -6.56 10.48
CA ASP A 11 -12.07 -7.28 11.61
C ASP A 11 -10.98 -8.24 11.17
N THR A 12 -9.75 -7.84 11.38
CA THR A 12 -8.54 -8.63 11.11
C THR A 12 -7.99 -9.36 12.34
N SER A 13 -8.68 -9.29 13.50
CA SER A 13 -8.21 -9.89 14.76
C SER A 13 -8.04 -11.41 14.69
N ARG A 14 -8.80 -12.09 13.81
CA ARG A 14 -8.70 -13.52 13.54
C ARG A 14 -7.32 -13.98 13.03
N TYR A 15 -6.51 -13.06 12.52
CA TYR A 15 -5.16 -13.35 12.03
C TYR A 15 -4.08 -13.26 13.10
N VAL A 16 -4.43 -12.84 14.31
CA VAL A 16 -3.53 -12.85 15.47
C VAL A 16 -3.21 -14.31 15.88
N ARG A 17 -1.94 -14.65 15.94
CA ARG A 17 -1.45 -16.03 16.10
C ARG A 17 -0.80 -16.32 17.46
N GLY A 18 -1.21 -15.72 18.51
CA GLY A 18 -0.78 -16.04 19.86
C GLY A 18 0.74 -16.32 20.00
N LYS A 19 1.08 -17.49 20.51
CA LYS A 19 2.48 -17.87 20.81
C LYS A 19 3.34 -18.17 19.56
N LYS A 20 2.77 -18.51 18.42
CA LYS A 20 3.53 -18.91 17.22
C LYS A 20 4.53 -17.82 16.80
N TRP A 21 4.05 -16.60 16.63
CA TRP A 21 4.90 -15.48 16.25
C TRP A 21 5.83 -15.01 17.38
N ASN A 22 5.39 -15.18 18.61
CA ASN A 22 6.16 -14.78 19.78
C ASN A 22 7.40 -15.63 20.05
N SER A 23 7.47 -16.86 19.51
CA SER A 23 8.58 -17.78 19.74
C SER A 23 9.72 -17.64 18.71
N VAL A 24 9.45 -17.04 17.55
CA VAL A 24 10.36 -17.07 16.39
C VAL A 24 11.34 -15.92 16.40
N THR A 25 10.95 -14.75 16.87
CA THR A 25 11.74 -13.55 16.72
C THR A 25 12.05 -12.85 18.04
N ARG A 26 13.16 -12.13 18.09
CA ARG A 26 13.62 -11.42 19.27
C ARG A 26 12.92 -10.08 19.46
N GLY A 27 13.06 -9.18 18.50
CA GLY A 27 12.57 -7.80 18.63
C GLY A 27 11.20 -7.58 17.99
N THR A 28 10.90 -8.27 16.89
CA THR A 28 9.72 -8.02 16.06
C THR A 28 8.53 -8.92 16.37
N LYS A 29 8.71 -9.96 17.20
CA LYS A 29 7.69 -10.98 17.47
C LYS A 29 6.32 -10.45 17.91
N GLY A 30 6.29 -9.37 18.69
CA GLY A 30 5.04 -8.72 19.09
C GLY A 30 4.39 -7.91 17.96
N TYR A 31 5.17 -7.45 17.01
CA TYR A 31 4.73 -6.57 15.94
C TYR A 31 3.91 -7.30 14.87
N TYR A 32 4.19 -8.57 14.62
CA TYR A 32 3.38 -9.38 13.69
C TYR A 32 1.91 -9.45 14.13
N ASN A 33 1.68 -9.71 15.42
CA ASN A 33 0.32 -9.73 15.95
C ASN A 33 -0.28 -8.33 16.07
N ALA A 34 0.51 -7.33 16.38
CA ALA A 34 0.06 -5.94 16.39
C ALA A 34 -0.40 -5.51 14.99
N GLN A 35 0.38 -5.81 13.96
CA GLN A 35 0.00 -5.58 12.56
C GLN A 35 -1.32 -6.29 12.22
N ALA A 36 -1.40 -7.59 12.46
CA ALA A 36 -2.59 -8.39 12.17
C ALA A 36 -3.84 -7.89 12.88
N GLY A 37 -3.71 -7.48 14.14
CA GLY A 37 -4.85 -7.01 14.95
C GLY A 37 -5.30 -5.59 14.69
N THR A 38 -4.53 -4.78 13.95
CA THR A 38 -4.82 -3.34 13.83
C THR A 38 -5.07 -2.85 12.41
N ILE A 39 -4.54 -3.53 11.39
CA ILE A 39 -4.55 -3.01 10.01
C ILE A 39 -5.97 -2.75 9.47
N GLY A 40 -6.92 -3.63 9.74
CA GLY A 40 -8.31 -3.43 9.32
C GLY A 40 -8.92 -2.19 9.96
N LYS A 41 -8.75 -2.03 11.27
CA LYS A 41 -9.24 -0.85 11.99
C LYS A 41 -8.61 0.45 11.48
N LEU A 42 -7.32 0.43 11.13
CA LEU A 42 -6.64 1.60 10.59
C LEU A 42 -7.21 1.98 9.21
N LEU A 43 -7.48 1.00 8.34
CA LEU A 43 -8.11 1.26 7.04
C LEU A 43 -9.55 1.77 7.18
N LEU A 44 -10.33 1.21 8.09
CA LEU A 44 -11.66 1.74 8.41
C LEU A 44 -11.58 3.21 8.89
N GLN A 45 -10.66 3.53 9.78
CA GLN A 45 -10.47 4.91 10.25
C GLN A 45 -10.06 5.84 9.11
N ALA A 46 -9.16 5.41 8.22
CA ALA A 46 -8.74 6.20 7.06
C ALA A 46 -9.92 6.48 6.12
N ARG A 47 -10.75 5.47 5.79
CA ARG A 47 -11.95 5.66 4.97
C ARG A 47 -12.87 6.72 5.60
N ARG A 48 -13.13 6.61 6.91
CA ARG A 48 -13.98 7.56 7.63
C ARG A 48 -13.43 8.97 7.65
N LEU A 49 -12.12 9.13 7.81
CA LEU A 49 -11.49 10.44 7.78
C LEU A 49 -11.61 11.07 6.38
N CYS A 50 -11.37 10.31 5.33
CA CYS A 50 -11.53 10.79 3.95
C CYS A 50 -13.00 11.13 3.65
N GLU A 51 -13.96 10.30 4.08
CA GLU A 51 -15.39 10.57 3.94
C GLU A 51 -15.81 11.85 4.68
N ALA A 52 -15.16 12.15 5.81
CA ALA A 52 -15.38 13.39 6.57
C ALA A 52 -14.64 14.62 6.00
N GLY A 53 -13.98 14.49 4.84
CA GLY A 53 -13.31 15.60 4.15
C GLY A 53 -11.81 15.74 4.44
N CYS A 54 -11.17 14.75 5.08
CA CYS A 54 -9.73 14.74 5.22
C CYS A 54 -9.10 14.47 3.85
N GLY A 55 -8.31 15.40 3.33
CA GLY A 55 -7.72 15.29 1.98
C GLY A 55 -6.58 14.29 1.86
N TYR A 56 -5.95 13.88 2.96
CA TYR A 56 -4.83 12.94 2.94
C TYR A 56 -4.69 12.20 4.27
N VAL A 57 -4.56 10.89 4.21
CA VAL A 57 -4.36 10.02 5.37
C VAL A 57 -3.23 9.04 5.09
N THR A 58 -2.25 8.98 5.97
CA THR A 58 -1.17 7.98 5.90
C THR A 58 -1.38 6.90 6.94
N ILE A 59 -1.32 5.64 6.51
CA ILE A 59 -1.27 4.48 7.40
C ILE A 59 0.12 3.87 7.29
N HIS A 60 0.86 3.87 8.40
CA HIS A 60 2.07 3.08 8.50
C HIS A 60 1.67 1.63 8.85
N ALA A 61 1.59 0.78 7.82
CA ALA A 61 1.27 -0.63 7.95
C ALA A 61 2.51 -1.46 8.32
N SER A 62 3.44 -0.88 9.06
CA SER A 62 4.61 -1.58 9.54
C SER A 62 4.97 -1.15 10.94
N TYR A 63 4.92 -2.09 11.83
CA TYR A 63 5.81 -2.08 12.97
C TYR A 63 7.20 -2.48 12.47
N ALA A 64 8.25 -2.01 13.13
CA ALA A 64 9.62 -2.23 12.68
C ALA A 64 9.89 -3.68 12.28
N GLY A 65 10.29 -3.89 11.04
CA GLY A 65 10.77 -5.17 10.50
C GLY A 65 9.72 -6.22 10.16
N VAL A 66 8.40 -5.96 10.26
CA VAL A 66 7.41 -7.03 9.99
C VAL A 66 7.31 -7.40 8.51
N TRP A 67 7.67 -6.50 7.60
CA TRP A 67 7.75 -6.76 6.16
C TRP A 67 9.15 -7.17 5.70
N ASP A 68 10.15 -7.15 6.60
CA ASP A 68 11.51 -7.64 6.35
C ASP A 68 11.58 -9.15 6.53
N ILE A 69 11.08 -9.89 5.56
CA ILE A 69 10.94 -11.35 5.61
C ILE A 69 12.23 -12.04 5.14
N HIS A 70 13.32 -11.74 5.84
CA HIS A 70 14.68 -12.25 5.53
C HIS A 70 14.97 -13.64 6.05
N ALA A 71 14.15 -14.18 6.94
CA ALA A 71 14.40 -15.45 7.63
C ALA A 71 15.70 -15.42 8.48
N ASP A 72 15.97 -14.31 9.14
CA ASP A 72 17.08 -14.18 10.07
C ASP A 72 16.63 -14.37 11.54
N GLN A 73 17.49 -14.00 12.49
CA GLN A 73 17.17 -14.13 13.92
C GLN A 73 16.03 -13.21 14.40
N ASN A 74 15.67 -12.19 13.63
CA ASN A 74 14.65 -11.20 13.99
C ASN A 74 13.38 -11.33 13.14
N ASN A 75 13.48 -11.94 11.95
CA ASN A 75 12.45 -11.91 10.94
C ASN A 75 12.05 -13.33 10.49
N LEU A 76 10.76 -13.47 10.18
CA LEU A 76 10.21 -14.73 9.68
C LEU A 76 10.73 -15.06 8.27
N ASN A 77 10.61 -16.33 7.86
CA ASN A 77 10.78 -16.74 6.48
C ASN A 77 9.60 -16.28 5.61
N MET A 78 9.72 -16.42 4.29
CA MET A 78 8.71 -15.93 3.33
C MET A 78 7.32 -16.51 3.58
N ARG A 79 7.22 -17.81 3.86
CA ARG A 79 5.94 -18.50 4.09
C ARG A 79 5.26 -17.98 5.36
N ASP A 80 5.98 -18.04 6.47
CA ASP A 80 5.43 -17.67 7.78
C ASP A 80 5.19 -16.15 7.87
N GLY A 81 6.06 -15.36 7.26
CA GLY A 81 5.90 -13.90 7.20
C GLY A 81 4.68 -13.48 6.40
N MET A 82 4.45 -14.07 5.22
CA MET A 82 3.24 -13.78 4.44
C MET A 82 1.97 -14.27 5.15
N GLU A 83 2.03 -15.38 5.86
CA GLU A 83 0.91 -15.80 6.71
C GLU A 83 0.65 -14.81 7.86
N ALA A 84 1.70 -14.24 8.45
CA ALA A 84 1.59 -13.31 9.57
C ALA A 84 1.04 -11.93 9.16
N VAL A 85 1.49 -11.36 8.05
CA VAL A 85 1.14 -9.99 7.65
C VAL A 85 0.34 -9.92 6.36
N GLY A 86 0.56 -10.82 5.42
CA GLY A 86 -0.09 -10.80 4.11
C GLY A 86 -1.59 -11.02 4.19
N TYR A 87 -2.04 -12.02 4.93
CA TYR A 87 -3.47 -12.34 5.03
C TYR A 87 -4.29 -11.23 5.70
N SER A 88 -3.75 -10.61 6.73
CA SER A 88 -4.45 -9.49 7.39
C SER A 88 -4.47 -8.25 6.51
N PHE A 89 -3.40 -8.00 5.77
CA PHE A 89 -3.32 -6.91 4.81
C PHE A 89 -4.30 -7.11 3.65
N ASP A 90 -4.29 -8.29 3.03
CA ASP A 90 -5.20 -8.66 1.95
C ASP A 90 -6.67 -8.48 2.36
N HIS A 91 -7.04 -9.01 3.53
CA HIS A 91 -8.39 -8.86 4.08
C HIS A 91 -8.76 -7.39 4.30
N ALA A 92 -7.87 -6.60 4.90
CA ALA A 92 -8.14 -5.21 5.22
C ALA A 92 -8.29 -4.35 3.95
N VAL A 93 -7.48 -4.61 2.92
CA VAL A 93 -7.57 -3.93 1.62
C VAL A 93 -8.85 -4.35 0.89
N ALA A 94 -9.19 -5.63 0.87
CA ALA A 94 -10.44 -6.10 0.27
C ALA A 94 -11.66 -5.47 0.96
N ALA A 95 -11.68 -5.42 2.30
CA ALA A 95 -12.73 -4.76 3.06
C ALA A 95 -12.86 -3.27 2.73
N PHE A 96 -11.72 -2.58 2.57
CA PHE A 96 -11.72 -1.16 2.20
C PHE A 96 -12.33 -0.93 0.81
N ILE A 97 -11.95 -1.75 -0.16
CA ILE A 97 -12.47 -1.69 -1.54
C ILE A 97 -13.96 -1.96 -1.55
N GLU A 98 -14.40 -3.06 -0.91
CA GLU A 98 -15.82 -3.45 -0.84
C GLU A 98 -16.67 -2.35 -0.17
N ASP A 99 -16.20 -1.76 0.93
CA ASP A 99 -16.91 -0.69 1.63
C ASP A 99 -16.97 0.61 0.81
N CYS A 100 -15.88 0.98 0.12
CA CYS A 100 -15.87 2.14 -0.77
C CYS A 100 -16.83 1.95 -1.96
N GLU A 101 -16.84 0.78 -2.59
CA GLU A 101 -17.78 0.46 -3.68
C GLU A 101 -19.23 0.52 -3.20
N ALA A 102 -19.53 -0.11 -2.07
CA ALA A 102 -20.88 -0.14 -1.52
C ALA A 102 -21.41 1.25 -1.13
N ARG A 103 -20.52 2.20 -0.83
CA ARG A 103 -20.85 3.59 -0.47
C ARG A 103 -20.77 4.58 -1.62
N GLY A 104 -20.36 4.17 -2.82
CA GLY A 104 -20.11 5.06 -3.96
C GLY A 104 -18.97 6.06 -3.68
N LEU A 105 -17.92 5.59 -3.01
CA LEU A 105 -16.72 6.36 -2.67
C LEU A 105 -15.52 6.06 -3.56
N SER A 106 -15.61 5.08 -4.45
CA SER A 106 -14.51 4.66 -5.32
C SER A 106 -13.93 5.79 -6.20
N ASP A 107 -14.78 6.68 -6.66
CA ASP A 107 -14.32 7.86 -7.44
C ASP A 107 -13.76 8.99 -6.57
N LYS A 108 -14.02 8.95 -5.26
CA LYS A 108 -13.71 10.04 -4.32
C LYS A 108 -12.51 9.76 -3.43
N ILE A 109 -12.20 8.48 -3.21
CA ILE A 109 -11.11 8.05 -2.33
C ILE A 109 -10.16 7.19 -3.14
N MET A 110 -8.89 7.58 -3.13
CA MET A 110 -7.80 6.78 -3.70
C MET A 110 -7.06 6.04 -2.57
N LEU A 111 -6.86 4.74 -2.74
CA LEU A 111 -5.97 3.94 -1.91
C LEU A 111 -4.68 3.66 -2.67
N VAL A 112 -3.56 4.03 -2.08
CA VAL A 112 -2.22 3.72 -2.60
C VAL A 112 -1.49 2.84 -1.59
N CYS A 113 -1.12 1.63 -2.01
CA CYS A 113 -0.32 0.72 -1.20
C CYS A 113 1.06 0.56 -1.84
N CYS A 114 2.09 1.01 -1.15
CA CYS A 114 3.47 0.93 -1.62
C CYS A 114 4.43 0.61 -0.47
N GLY A 115 5.59 0.07 -0.82
CA GLY A 115 6.74 -0.04 0.07
C GLY A 115 7.92 0.76 -0.50
N GLU A 116 8.98 0.87 0.30
CA GLU A 116 10.18 1.61 -0.10
C GLU A 116 11.01 0.88 -1.17
N MET A 117 10.90 -0.47 -1.23
CA MET A 117 11.62 -1.30 -2.20
C MET A 117 10.94 -2.66 -2.39
N GLY A 118 11.36 -3.37 -3.42
CA GLY A 118 10.97 -4.75 -3.66
C GLY A 118 11.83 -5.77 -2.91
N ARG A 119 11.63 -7.03 -3.24
CA ARG A 119 12.34 -8.17 -2.65
C ARG A 119 12.99 -9.02 -3.74
N THR A 120 14.09 -9.70 -3.41
CA THR A 120 14.81 -10.56 -4.36
C THR A 120 13.88 -11.58 -5.01
N PRO A 121 13.99 -11.83 -6.33
CA PRO A 121 13.17 -12.82 -7.03
C PRO A 121 13.35 -14.23 -6.50
N LYS A 122 14.55 -14.55 -6.03
CA LYS A 122 14.90 -15.86 -5.44
C LYS A 122 14.86 -15.79 -3.91
N LEU A 123 14.47 -16.87 -3.28
CA LEU A 123 14.64 -17.07 -1.85
C LEU A 123 16.13 -17.18 -1.50
N ASN A 124 16.51 -16.64 -0.36
CA ASN A 124 17.81 -16.92 0.24
C ASN A 124 17.85 -18.34 0.85
N GLU A 125 19.02 -18.78 1.32
CA GLU A 125 19.23 -20.13 1.85
C GLU A 125 18.34 -20.48 3.07
N ARG A 126 17.84 -19.47 3.77
CA ARG A 126 16.96 -19.61 4.94
C ARG A 126 15.47 -19.55 4.60
N GLY A 127 15.13 -19.38 3.31
CA GLY A 127 13.75 -19.29 2.85
C GLY A 127 13.11 -17.90 3.01
N GLY A 128 13.93 -16.86 3.16
CA GLY A 128 13.52 -15.45 3.15
C GLY A 128 13.79 -14.79 1.79
N ARG A 129 13.47 -13.50 1.70
CA ARG A 129 13.81 -12.63 0.57
C ARG A 129 14.52 -11.39 1.07
N ASP A 130 15.61 -11.04 0.42
CA ASP A 130 16.41 -9.87 0.76
C ASP A 130 15.92 -8.62 -0.01
N HIS A 131 16.49 -7.46 0.31
CA HIS A 131 16.14 -6.20 -0.34
C HIS A 131 16.50 -6.22 -1.83
N TRP A 132 15.62 -5.67 -2.68
CA TRP A 132 15.83 -5.56 -4.12
C TRP A 132 15.28 -4.24 -4.65
N ALA A 133 16.16 -3.26 -4.81
CA ALA A 133 15.77 -1.90 -5.19
C ALA A 133 15.40 -1.74 -6.69
N ARG A 134 15.56 -2.78 -7.51
CA ARG A 134 15.29 -2.70 -8.95
C ARG A 134 13.82 -2.68 -9.31
N LEU A 135 13.01 -3.34 -8.49
CA LEU A 135 11.55 -3.46 -8.67
C LEU A 135 10.86 -3.27 -7.33
N ALA A 136 9.77 -2.54 -7.31
CA ALA A 136 8.90 -2.42 -6.14
C ALA A 136 7.44 -2.59 -6.57
N PRO A 137 6.63 -3.37 -5.85
CA PRO A 137 5.21 -3.46 -6.11
C PRO A 137 4.51 -2.18 -5.69
N LEU A 138 3.50 -1.79 -6.46
CA LEU A 138 2.61 -0.68 -6.19
C LEU A 138 1.19 -1.12 -6.51
N MET A 139 0.24 -0.82 -5.64
CA MET A 139 -1.17 -1.01 -5.89
C MET A 139 -1.88 0.35 -5.75
N ILE A 140 -2.74 0.67 -6.71
CA ILE A 140 -3.60 1.84 -6.67
C ILE A 140 -5.05 1.38 -6.91
N TYR A 141 -5.96 1.90 -6.12
CA TYR A 141 -7.39 1.69 -6.25
C TYR A 141 -8.14 3.01 -6.09
N GLY A 142 -9.20 3.20 -6.86
CA GLY A 142 -10.12 4.33 -6.70
C GLY A 142 -9.60 5.66 -7.24
N GLY A 143 -10.18 6.76 -6.78
CA GLY A 143 -9.81 8.11 -7.24
C GLY A 143 -10.15 8.39 -8.70
N GLY A 144 -11.15 7.69 -9.27
CA GLY A 144 -11.54 7.82 -10.68
C GLY A 144 -10.59 7.13 -11.67
N ILE A 145 -9.63 6.32 -11.19
CA ILE A 145 -8.73 5.55 -12.06
C ILE A 145 -9.38 4.23 -12.46
N ASP A 146 -9.30 3.90 -13.75
CA ASP A 146 -9.76 2.62 -14.26
C ASP A 146 -8.98 1.45 -13.65
N GLY A 147 -9.66 0.55 -12.96
CA GLY A 147 -9.08 -0.64 -12.35
C GLY A 147 -8.78 -1.78 -13.33
N GLY A 148 -8.30 -2.91 -12.78
CA GLY A 148 -8.08 -4.15 -13.54
C GLY A 148 -6.88 -4.12 -14.49
N ARG A 149 -5.95 -3.20 -14.31
CA ARG A 149 -4.75 -3.02 -15.14
C ARG A 149 -3.49 -3.46 -14.42
N VAL A 150 -2.55 -4.01 -15.18
CA VAL A 150 -1.16 -4.24 -14.74
C VAL A 150 -0.26 -3.32 -15.58
N ILE A 151 0.45 -2.42 -14.90
CA ILE A 151 1.34 -1.45 -15.53
C ILE A 151 2.78 -1.81 -15.19
N GLY A 152 3.62 -1.86 -16.22
CA GLY A 152 5.00 -2.30 -16.09
C GLY A 152 5.16 -3.81 -16.19
N LYS A 153 6.37 -4.23 -16.52
CA LYS A 153 6.73 -5.64 -16.70
C LYS A 153 8.18 -5.86 -16.33
N SER A 154 8.44 -6.96 -15.66
CA SER A 154 9.80 -7.45 -15.39
C SER A 154 10.27 -8.41 -16.47
N ASP A 155 11.56 -8.71 -16.47
CA ASP A 155 12.13 -9.85 -17.17
C ASP A 155 11.52 -11.17 -16.68
N ARG A 156 11.84 -12.27 -17.37
CA ARG A 156 11.30 -13.60 -17.04
C ARG A 156 11.70 -14.09 -15.65
N LEU A 157 12.76 -13.57 -15.08
CA LEU A 157 13.26 -13.96 -13.76
C LEU A 157 12.77 -13.02 -12.65
N GLY A 158 12.04 -11.96 -12.99
CA GLY A 158 11.57 -10.96 -12.01
C GLY A 158 12.69 -10.08 -11.45
N GLY A 159 13.82 -9.99 -12.13
CA GLY A 159 15.01 -9.29 -11.66
C GLY A 159 15.07 -7.82 -12.07
N GLU A 160 14.80 -7.52 -13.31
CA GLU A 160 14.95 -6.18 -13.89
C GLU A 160 13.66 -5.72 -14.60
N PRO A 161 13.37 -4.42 -14.64
CA PRO A 161 12.26 -3.91 -15.45
C PRO A 161 12.63 -4.01 -16.94
N ILE A 162 11.67 -4.38 -17.79
CA ILE A 162 11.81 -4.38 -19.25
C ILE A 162 10.87 -3.38 -19.94
N THR A 163 10.11 -2.63 -19.15
CA THR A 163 9.33 -1.46 -19.56
C THR A 163 9.92 -0.21 -18.93
N ASP A 164 9.41 0.96 -19.33
CA ASP A 164 9.83 2.23 -18.75
C ASP A 164 9.73 2.18 -17.23
N ALA A 165 10.79 2.62 -16.56
CA ALA A 165 10.86 2.64 -15.11
C ALA A 165 10.16 3.88 -14.55
N TYR A 166 9.28 3.67 -13.58
CA TYR A 166 8.68 4.74 -12.80
C TYR A 166 9.43 4.94 -11.48
N ASN A 167 9.49 6.16 -11.03
CA ASN A 167 10.08 6.53 -9.75
C ASN A 167 9.03 7.23 -8.86
N PRO A 168 9.33 7.57 -7.60
CA PRO A 168 8.38 8.22 -6.70
C PRO A 168 7.76 9.53 -7.23
N ARG A 169 8.47 10.29 -8.09
CA ARG A 169 7.91 11.52 -8.68
C ARG A 169 6.74 11.23 -9.61
N HIS A 170 6.83 10.16 -10.42
CA HIS A 170 5.70 9.73 -11.26
C HIS A 170 4.49 9.35 -10.41
N LEU A 171 4.70 8.65 -9.29
CA LEU A 171 3.62 8.29 -8.36
C LEU A 171 2.99 9.52 -7.74
N ILE A 172 3.79 10.46 -7.22
CA ILE A 172 3.28 11.68 -6.61
C ILE A 172 2.56 12.55 -7.64
N SER A 173 3.11 12.70 -8.85
CA SER A 173 2.42 13.39 -9.95
C SER A 173 1.08 12.76 -10.27
N SER A 174 1.01 11.42 -10.32
CA SER A 174 -0.23 10.69 -10.55
C SER A 174 -1.27 10.97 -9.45
N ILE A 175 -0.87 10.89 -8.18
CA ILE A 175 -1.74 11.19 -7.04
C ILE A 175 -2.24 12.63 -7.08
N LEU A 176 -1.34 13.58 -7.30
CA LEU A 176 -1.71 14.99 -7.33
C LEU A 176 -2.72 15.30 -8.45
N ARG A 177 -2.61 14.67 -9.62
CA ARG A 177 -3.53 14.86 -10.75
C ARG A 177 -4.94 14.35 -10.50
N THR A 178 -5.15 13.50 -9.50
CA THR A 178 -6.52 13.08 -9.11
C THR A 178 -7.22 14.09 -8.21
N VAL A 179 -6.47 14.96 -7.54
CA VAL A 179 -7.00 15.95 -6.59
C VAL A 179 -6.77 17.39 -7.01
N ILE A 180 -5.88 17.63 -7.97
CA ILE A 180 -5.53 18.98 -8.46
C ILE A 180 -5.59 18.98 -9.98
N ASP A 181 -6.37 19.87 -10.55
CA ASP A 181 -6.30 20.19 -11.97
C ASP A 181 -5.05 21.07 -12.23
N PRO A 182 -4.06 20.58 -13.01
CA PRO A 182 -2.84 21.32 -13.29
C PRO A 182 -3.10 22.65 -14.01
N GLY A 183 -4.15 22.72 -14.84
CA GLY A 183 -4.56 23.96 -15.52
C GLY A 183 -5.06 25.00 -14.54
N GLN A 184 -5.91 24.61 -13.61
CA GLN A 184 -6.43 25.47 -12.56
C GLN A 184 -5.32 25.95 -11.61
N LEU A 185 -4.41 25.07 -11.22
CA LEU A 185 -3.30 25.43 -10.35
C LEU A 185 -2.43 26.54 -10.95
N ARG A 186 -2.15 26.47 -12.26
CA ARG A 186 -1.34 27.49 -12.96
C ARG A 186 -1.99 28.89 -12.97
N LEU A 187 -3.29 28.98 -12.72
CA LEU A 187 -4.01 30.26 -12.60
C LEU A 187 -3.94 30.85 -11.19
N ILE A 188 -3.46 30.09 -10.21
CA ILE A 188 -3.35 30.54 -8.83
C ILE A 188 -2.06 31.36 -8.66
N PRO A 189 -2.14 32.68 -8.33
CA PRO A 189 -0.96 33.46 -8.04
C PRO A 189 -0.18 32.87 -6.85
N ASN A 190 1.14 32.77 -7.00
CA ASN A 190 2.03 32.22 -5.96
C ASN A 190 1.71 30.77 -5.56
N ALA A 191 1.21 29.94 -6.48
CA ALA A 191 1.11 28.52 -6.24
C ALA A 191 2.47 27.95 -5.76
N PRO A 192 2.48 27.01 -4.79
CA PRO A 192 3.73 26.45 -4.27
C PRO A 192 4.56 25.83 -5.40
N LYS A 193 5.82 26.25 -5.52
CA LYS A 193 6.71 25.83 -6.60
C LYS A 193 6.91 24.32 -6.61
N GLU A 194 7.02 23.70 -5.43
CA GLU A 194 7.19 22.25 -5.23
C GLU A 194 6.01 21.47 -5.80
N VAL A 195 4.79 21.99 -5.65
CA VAL A 195 3.59 21.35 -6.19
C VAL A 195 3.55 21.46 -7.71
N THR A 196 3.87 22.64 -8.25
CA THR A 196 3.91 22.85 -9.71
C THR A 196 4.97 21.99 -10.37
N GLU A 197 6.18 21.89 -9.80
CA GLU A 197 7.26 21.03 -10.31
C GLU A 197 6.89 19.55 -10.29
N LEU A 198 6.17 19.08 -9.26
CA LEU A 198 5.69 17.71 -9.19
C LEU A 198 4.58 17.43 -10.22
N LEU A 199 3.68 18.39 -10.45
CA LEU A 199 2.64 18.25 -11.48
C LEU A 199 3.16 18.38 -12.91
N ASP A 200 4.27 19.09 -13.13
CA ASP A 200 4.95 19.16 -14.42
C ASP A 200 5.71 17.83 -14.74
N HIS A 201 5.99 17.02 -13.72
CA HIS A 201 6.53 15.68 -13.94
C HIS A 201 5.47 14.77 -14.56
N PRO A 202 5.81 13.90 -15.54
CA PRO A 202 4.83 13.00 -16.13
C PRO A 202 4.25 12.04 -15.09
N PRO A 203 2.95 11.75 -15.15
CA PRO A 203 2.35 10.72 -14.31
C PRO A 203 2.72 9.31 -14.81
N ILE A 204 2.35 8.28 -14.04
CA ILE A 204 2.45 6.89 -14.49
C ILE A 204 1.54 6.70 -15.70
N ALA A 205 2.13 6.36 -16.84
CA ALA A 205 1.36 6.14 -18.06
C ALA A 205 0.39 4.95 -17.90
N GLY A 206 -0.78 5.07 -18.48
CA GLY A 206 -1.82 4.03 -18.42
C GLY A 206 -2.78 4.11 -17.24
N LEU A 207 -2.64 5.10 -16.35
CA LEU A 207 -3.62 5.34 -15.29
C LEU A 207 -4.85 6.12 -15.75
N GLY A 208 -4.89 6.62 -17.00
CA GLY A 208 -6.01 7.44 -17.50
C GLY A 208 -6.03 8.87 -16.95
N LEU A 209 -4.92 9.33 -16.39
CA LEU A 209 -4.74 10.69 -15.90
C LEU A 209 -4.21 11.56 -17.04
N GLY A 210 -5.05 12.43 -17.57
CA GLY A 210 -4.75 13.39 -18.64
C GLY A 210 -3.90 14.57 -18.16
#